data_db937af9c494a4a6a4c3079355cc69fd
#
_entry.id   db937af9c494a4a6a4c3079355cc69fd
#
_cell.length_a   1.000
_cell.length_b   1.000
_cell.length_c   1.000
_cell.angle_alpha   90.00
_cell.angle_beta   90.00
_cell.angle_gamma   90.00
#
_symmetry.space_group_name_H-M   'P 1'
#
loop_
_entity.id
_entity.type
_entity.pdbx_description
1 polymer ?
#
loop_
_entity_poly.entity_id
_entity_poly.type
_entity_poly.pdbx_seq_one_letter_code
_entity_poly.pdbx_strand_id
1 'polypeptide(L)'
;IVPTGPPWALGLGGDQAQPWCPQLSQGLAIIGPAGSGRSTALARVYDILQATDPTLAQHAIFIDNLDQACPSAINTVETALDAGTPVFATALTSRAANTYSGVLAQLRSLSPLLLLAPGLGEGTQLANVRLTRWLDPHRQHLPGRGLVIASSQITPIQICQNTSPTFAANPQV
;
A
#
# COMPACT_ATOMS: atom_id res chain seq x y z
N ILE A 1 3.12 -13.41 -15.78
CA ILE A 1 2.74 -14.39 -14.74
C ILE A 1 2.92 -13.67 -13.41
N VAL A 2 1.83 -13.53 -12.64
CA VAL A 2 1.90 -12.96 -11.31
C VAL A 2 2.31 -14.08 -10.35
N PRO A 3 3.33 -13.88 -9.51
CA PRO A 3 3.81 -14.92 -8.61
C PRO A 3 2.76 -15.26 -7.56
N THR A 4 2.69 -16.53 -7.18
CA THR A 4 1.97 -17.01 -6.00
C THR A 4 2.93 -17.05 -4.83
N GLY A 5 2.50 -16.59 -3.66
CA GLY A 5 3.30 -16.58 -2.44
C GLY A 5 2.58 -17.27 -1.28
N PRO A 6 3.30 -17.57 -0.19
CA PRO A 6 2.68 -18.11 1.01
C PRO A 6 1.64 -17.13 1.59
N PRO A 7 0.68 -17.61 2.40
CA PRO A 7 -0.44 -16.79 2.90
C PRO A 7 -0.01 -15.50 3.62
N TRP A 8 1.12 -15.53 4.31
CA TRP A 8 1.66 -14.40 5.08
C TRP A 8 2.46 -13.39 4.23
N ALA A 9 2.82 -13.69 2.98
CA ALA A 9 3.65 -12.80 2.18
C ALA A 9 2.82 -11.81 1.37
N LEU A 10 3.16 -10.53 1.45
CA LEU A 10 2.59 -9.50 0.58
C LEU A 10 3.07 -9.69 -0.86
N GLY A 11 4.30 -10.07 -1.04
CA GLY A 11 4.89 -10.29 -2.34
C GLY A 11 6.25 -10.98 -2.27
N LEU A 12 6.93 -11.03 -3.42
CA LEU A 12 8.33 -11.41 -3.51
C LEU A 12 9.17 -10.15 -3.42
N GLY A 13 10.05 -10.07 -2.44
CA GLY A 13 10.82 -8.88 -2.15
C GLY A 13 12.33 -9.10 -2.09
N GLY A 14 13.08 -8.00 -2.18
CA GLY A 14 14.53 -7.98 -2.13
C GLY A 14 15.22 -8.53 -3.38
N ASP A 15 16.54 -8.60 -3.35
CA ASP A 15 17.37 -9.01 -4.48
C ASP A 15 17.21 -10.50 -4.85
N GLN A 16 16.79 -11.31 -3.89
CA GLN A 16 16.61 -12.75 -4.08
C GLN A 16 15.16 -13.14 -4.39
N ALA A 17 14.25 -12.16 -4.53
CA ALA A 17 12.83 -12.36 -4.79
C ALA A 17 12.20 -13.40 -3.84
N GLN A 18 12.47 -13.29 -2.55
CA GLN A 18 11.92 -14.18 -1.54
C GLN A 18 10.55 -13.69 -1.03
N PRO A 19 9.69 -14.59 -0.51
CA PRO A 19 8.44 -14.20 0.13
C PRO A 19 8.68 -13.18 1.25
N TRP A 20 7.96 -12.06 1.19
CA TRP A 20 8.20 -10.93 2.09
C TRP A 20 6.92 -10.18 2.42
N CYS A 21 6.83 -9.64 3.63
CA CYS A 21 5.77 -8.76 4.09
C CYS A 21 6.36 -7.67 5.00
N PRO A 22 5.92 -6.40 4.87
CA PRO A 22 6.28 -5.37 5.84
C PRO A 22 5.58 -5.60 7.18
N GLN A 23 6.06 -4.90 8.20
CA GLN A 23 5.32 -4.85 9.47
C GLN A 23 4.03 -4.07 9.29
N LEU A 24 2.88 -4.69 9.54
CA LEU A 24 1.56 -4.12 9.28
C LEU A 24 0.88 -3.52 10.51
N SER A 25 1.49 -3.58 11.68
CA SER A 25 0.88 -3.14 12.96
C SER A 25 0.48 -1.66 12.99
N GLN A 26 1.07 -0.83 12.15
CA GLN A 26 0.77 0.61 12.06
C GLN A 26 -0.04 1.01 10.83
N GLY A 27 -0.49 0.05 10.05
CA GLY A 27 -1.15 0.29 8.78
C GLY A 27 -0.19 0.28 7.58
N LEU A 28 -0.70 0.60 6.40
CA LEU A 28 0.05 0.69 5.15
C LEU A 28 -0.61 1.67 4.19
N ALA A 29 0.15 2.64 3.73
CA ALA A 29 -0.25 3.47 2.60
C ALA A 29 0.18 2.82 1.28
N ILE A 30 -0.73 2.66 0.33
CA ILE A 30 -0.49 2.06 -0.98
C ILE A 30 -0.75 3.12 -2.04
N ILE A 31 0.29 3.65 -2.65
CA ILE A 31 0.20 4.73 -3.63
C ILE A 31 0.70 4.24 -4.97
N GLY A 32 -0.03 4.56 -6.03
CA GLY A 32 0.35 4.17 -7.39
C GLY A 32 -0.58 4.75 -8.45
N PRO A 33 -0.19 4.73 -9.72
CA PRO A 33 -1.05 5.15 -10.82
C PRO A 33 -2.24 4.19 -11.03
N ALA A 34 -3.19 4.58 -11.87
CA ALA A 34 -4.27 3.70 -12.27
C ALA A 34 -3.72 2.42 -12.92
N GLY A 35 -4.31 1.27 -12.60
CA GLY A 35 -3.88 -0.02 -13.13
C GLY A 35 -2.59 -0.61 -12.52
N SER A 36 -1.99 0.06 -11.53
CA SER A 36 -0.76 -0.43 -10.88
C SER A 36 -0.96 -1.63 -9.93
N GLY A 37 -2.20 -2.00 -9.61
CA GLY A 37 -2.51 -3.11 -8.71
C GLY A 37 -2.74 -2.70 -7.25
N ARG A 38 -3.08 -1.43 -6.98
CA ARG A 38 -3.35 -0.91 -5.63
C ARG A 38 -4.43 -1.69 -4.88
N SER A 39 -5.60 -1.86 -5.49
CA SER A 39 -6.73 -2.59 -4.89
C SER A 39 -6.37 -4.06 -4.67
N THR A 40 -5.61 -4.67 -5.57
CA THR A 40 -5.09 -6.05 -5.41
C THR A 40 -4.14 -6.14 -4.22
N ALA A 41 -3.24 -5.15 -4.06
CA ALA A 41 -2.33 -5.09 -2.92
C ALA A 41 -3.09 -4.90 -1.61
N LEU A 42 -4.12 -4.03 -1.58
CA LEU A 42 -4.97 -3.82 -0.40
C LEU A 42 -5.71 -5.11 -0.01
N ALA A 43 -6.33 -5.79 -0.98
CA ALA A 43 -6.97 -7.07 -0.76
C ALA A 43 -6.00 -8.12 -0.21
N ARG A 44 -4.78 -8.16 -0.75
CA ARG A 44 -3.74 -9.06 -0.26
C ARG A 44 -3.35 -8.77 1.19
N VAL A 45 -3.22 -7.50 1.58
CA VAL A 45 -2.96 -7.10 2.97
C VAL A 45 -4.08 -7.59 3.89
N TYR A 46 -5.34 -7.41 3.48
CA TYR A 46 -6.49 -7.91 4.24
C TYR A 46 -6.43 -9.42 4.46
N ASP A 47 -6.17 -10.20 3.40
CA ASP A 47 -6.07 -11.66 3.48
C ASP A 47 -4.93 -12.11 4.41
N ILE A 48 -3.78 -11.42 4.35
CA ILE A 48 -2.65 -11.68 5.24
C ILE A 48 -3.06 -11.48 6.70
N LEU A 49 -3.68 -10.35 7.00
CA LEU A 49 -4.10 -10.03 8.36
C LEU A 49 -5.18 -10.99 8.86
N GLN A 50 -6.13 -11.38 8.02
CA GLN A 50 -7.12 -12.41 8.38
C GLN A 50 -6.46 -13.74 8.75
N ALA A 51 -5.36 -14.09 8.09
CA ALA A 51 -4.64 -15.35 8.33
C ALA A 51 -3.65 -15.28 9.51
N THR A 52 -3.04 -14.10 9.77
CA THR A 52 -1.92 -13.96 10.71
C THR A 52 -2.31 -13.21 11.99
N ASP A 53 -3.20 -12.23 11.90
CA ASP A 53 -3.69 -11.41 13.01
C ASP A 53 -5.14 -10.98 12.77
N PRO A 54 -6.12 -11.89 12.96
CA PRO A 54 -7.54 -11.59 12.76
C PRO A 54 -8.06 -10.45 13.65
N THR A 55 -7.46 -10.26 14.83
CA THR A 55 -7.83 -9.18 15.75
C THR A 55 -7.49 -7.84 15.15
N LEU A 56 -6.29 -7.68 14.62
CA LEU A 56 -5.89 -6.47 13.91
C LEU A 56 -6.77 -6.23 12.68
N ALA A 57 -7.05 -7.27 11.91
CA ALA A 57 -7.91 -7.19 10.73
C ALA A 57 -9.33 -6.67 11.04
N GLN A 58 -9.89 -7.01 12.21
CA GLN A 58 -11.22 -6.57 12.64
C GLN A 58 -11.25 -5.11 13.12
N HIS A 59 -10.15 -4.60 13.68
CA HIS A 59 -10.09 -3.25 14.24
C HIS A 59 -9.51 -2.23 13.26
N ALA A 60 -8.77 -2.68 12.27
CA ALA A 60 -8.15 -1.81 11.27
C ALA A 60 -9.18 -1.27 10.26
N ILE A 61 -8.87 -0.11 9.70
CA ILE A 61 -9.66 0.47 8.61
C ILE A 61 -9.00 0.13 7.28
N PHE A 62 -9.82 -0.36 6.34
CA PHE A 62 -9.42 -0.63 4.96
C PHE A 62 -10.23 0.26 4.03
N ILE A 63 -9.55 1.10 3.26
CA ILE A 63 -10.21 2.00 2.31
C ILE A 63 -9.49 2.02 0.96
N ASP A 64 -10.21 1.71 -0.10
CA ASP A 64 -9.70 1.82 -1.46
C ASP A 64 -10.02 3.19 -2.05
N ASN A 65 -9.05 3.81 -2.74
CA ASN A 65 -9.15 5.13 -3.33
C ASN A 65 -9.56 6.24 -2.34
N LEU A 66 -8.84 6.38 -1.24
CA LEU A 66 -9.07 7.42 -0.23
C LEU A 66 -9.10 8.84 -0.83
N ASP A 67 -8.33 9.07 -1.89
CA ASP A 67 -8.32 10.34 -2.64
C ASP A 67 -9.64 10.69 -3.34
N GLN A 68 -10.58 9.76 -3.39
CA GLN A 68 -11.92 9.91 -3.96
C GLN A 68 -13.03 9.61 -2.93
N ALA A 69 -12.67 9.43 -1.67
CA ALA A 69 -13.61 9.08 -0.62
C ALA A 69 -14.57 10.24 -0.29
N CYS A 70 -15.77 9.91 0.14
CA CYS A 70 -16.73 10.90 0.60
C CYS A 70 -16.28 11.53 1.94
N PRO A 71 -16.78 12.72 2.29
CA PRO A 71 -16.38 13.41 3.53
C PRO A 71 -16.56 12.58 4.81
N SER A 72 -17.60 11.77 4.89
CA SER A 72 -17.84 10.90 6.06
C SER A 72 -16.75 9.83 6.19
N ALA A 73 -16.33 9.21 5.09
CA ALA A 73 -15.24 8.24 5.10
C ALA A 73 -13.90 8.90 5.47
N ILE A 74 -13.64 10.11 4.97
CA ILE A 74 -12.45 10.88 5.33
C ILE A 74 -12.42 11.15 6.84
N ASN A 75 -13.53 11.63 7.43
CA ASN A 75 -13.64 11.87 8.87
C ASN A 75 -13.43 10.60 9.70
N THR A 76 -13.92 9.46 9.22
CA THR A 76 -13.70 8.16 9.87
C THR A 76 -12.21 7.80 9.88
N VAL A 77 -11.52 8.00 8.77
CA VAL A 77 -10.06 7.74 8.68
C VAL A 77 -9.28 8.71 9.54
N GLU A 78 -9.61 10.00 9.57
CA GLU A 78 -8.97 10.99 10.45
C GLU A 78 -9.11 10.58 11.92
N THR A 79 -10.33 10.26 12.36
CA THR A 79 -10.58 9.81 13.73
C THR A 79 -9.78 8.55 14.07
N ALA A 80 -9.67 7.62 13.15
CA ALA A 80 -8.90 6.40 13.34
C ALA A 80 -7.40 6.67 13.47
N LEU A 81 -6.85 7.52 12.62
CA LEU A 81 -5.44 7.91 12.67
C LEU A 81 -5.12 8.63 13.98
N ASP A 82 -5.98 9.55 14.43
CA ASP A 82 -5.84 10.26 15.72
C ASP A 82 -5.91 9.31 16.92
N ALA A 83 -6.71 8.25 16.81
CA ALA A 83 -6.81 7.20 17.83
C ALA A 83 -5.67 6.15 17.76
N GLY A 84 -4.77 6.26 16.79
CA GLY A 84 -3.71 5.26 16.56
C GLY A 84 -4.22 3.93 16.01
N THR A 85 -5.42 3.91 15.45
CA THR A 85 -5.99 2.74 14.77
C THR A 85 -5.25 2.52 13.44
N PRO A 86 -4.79 1.32 13.15
CA PRO A 86 -4.13 1.02 11.87
C PRO A 86 -5.05 1.26 10.68
N VAL A 87 -4.54 2.00 9.69
CA VAL A 87 -5.25 2.33 8.45
C VAL A 87 -4.49 1.75 7.27
N PHE A 88 -5.19 1.00 6.45
CA PHE A 88 -4.72 0.44 5.18
C PHE A 88 -5.49 1.11 4.07
N ALA A 89 -4.80 1.96 3.31
CA ALA A 89 -5.51 2.75 2.32
C ALA A 89 -4.74 2.85 1.01
N THR A 90 -5.49 3.02 -0.10
CA THR A 90 -4.90 3.29 -1.40
C THR A 90 -5.17 4.72 -1.85
N ALA A 91 -4.28 5.28 -2.67
CA ALA A 91 -4.48 6.56 -3.33
C ALA A 91 -3.75 6.63 -4.68
N LEU A 92 -4.25 7.49 -5.57
CA LEU A 92 -3.58 7.81 -6.83
C LEU A 92 -2.30 8.62 -6.58
N THR A 93 -1.21 8.27 -7.26
CA THR A 93 0.06 9.01 -7.19
C THR A 93 -0.13 10.50 -7.45
N SER A 94 -0.86 10.86 -8.50
CA SER A 94 -1.08 12.27 -8.88
C SER A 94 -1.83 13.07 -7.81
N ARG A 95 -2.75 12.45 -7.10
CA ARG A 95 -3.48 13.08 -5.98
C ARG A 95 -2.60 13.18 -4.75
N ALA A 96 -1.96 12.07 -4.37
CA ALA A 96 -1.07 12.02 -3.21
C ALA A 96 0.10 13.00 -3.32
N ALA A 97 0.72 13.14 -4.50
CA ALA A 97 1.83 14.05 -4.73
C ALA A 97 1.45 15.54 -4.59
N ASN A 98 0.21 15.89 -4.90
CA ASN A 98 -0.29 17.27 -4.87
C ASN A 98 -1.05 17.64 -3.58
N THR A 99 -1.14 16.72 -2.61
CA THR A 99 -1.85 16.95 -1.35
C THR A 99 -0.84 17.19 -0.23
N TYR A 100 -0.90 18.35 0.40
CA TYR A 100 0.06 18.78 1.44
C TYR A 100 -0.54 18.84 2.85
N SER A 101 -1.84 18.63 2.98
CA SER A 101 -2.56 18.66 4.27
C SER A 101 -3.70 17.65 4.29
N GLY A 102 -4.27 17.42 5.49
CA GLY A 102 -5.37 16.49 5.69
C GLY A 102 -4.94 15.00 5.67
N VAL A 103 -5.94 14.15 5.64
CA VAL A 103 -5.80 12.69 5.84
C VAL A 103 -4.84 12.02 4.84
N LEU A 104 -4.84 12.48 3.60
CA LEU A 104 -3.95 11.89 2.58
C LEU A 104 -2.48 12.28 2.80
N ALA A 105 -2.22 13.48 3.33
CA ALA A 105 -0.87 13.88 3.73
C ALA A 105 -0.40 13.11 4.97
N GLN A 106 -1.28 12.89 5.94
CA GLN A 106 -1.00 12.02 7.10
C GLN A 106 -0.72 10.59 6.65
N LEU A 107 -1.53 10.05 5.73
CA LEU A 107 -1.34 8.71 5.18
C LEU A 107 0.06 8.53 4.56
N ARG A 108 0.56 9.52 3.83
CA ARG A 108 1.91 9.47 3.24
C ARG A 108 3.03 9.41 4.29
N SER A 109 2.77 9.93 5.48
CA SER A 109 3.74 9.89 6.58
C SER A 109 3.73 8.56 7.35
N LEU A 110 2.77 7.69 7.07
CA LEU A 110 2.73 6.35 7.64
C LEU A 110 3.94 5.53 7.17
N SER A 111 4.41 4.68 8.03
CA SER A 111 5.44 3.71 7.70
C SER A 111 4.91 2.33 8.09
N PRO A 112 4.89 1.38 7.17
CA PRO A 112 5.47 1.41 5.81
C PRO A 112 4.61 2.12 4.76
N LEU A 113 5.25 2.54 3.67
CA LEU A 113 4.63 3.10 2.47
C LEU A 113 4.95 2.21 1.27
N LEU A 114 3.95 1.74 0.55
CA LEU A 114 4.10 0.99 -0.70
C LEU A 114 3.86 1.89 -1.90
N LEU A 115 4.90 2.13 -2.69
CA LEU A 115 4.81 2.84 -3.98
C LEU A 115 4.77 1.82 -5.11
N LEU A 116 3.63 1.71 -5.79
CA LEU A 116 3.47 0.86 -6.97
C LEU A 116 3.80 1.64 -8.24
N ALA A 117 4.57 1.03 -9.13
CA ALA A 117 5.00 1.62 -10.39
C ALA A 117 5.49 3.08 -10.26
N PRO A 118 6.41 3.39 -9.31
CA PRO A 118 6.83 4.76 -9.06
C PRO A 118 7.59 5.34 -10.25
N GLY A 119 7.30 6.60 -10.59
CA GLY A 119 8.02 7.40 -11.57
C GLY A 119 9.23 8.13 -10.99
N LEU A 120 10.03 8.73 -11.87
CA LEU A 120 11.14 9.59 -11.47
C LEU A 120 10.63 10.78 -10.66
N GLY A 121 11.25 11.03 -9.51
CA GLY A 121 10.88 12.13 -8.61
C GLY A 121 9.76 11.82 -7.61
N GLU A 122 8.91 10.83 -7.86
CA GLU A 122 7.80 10.50 -6.96
C GLU A 122 8.27 10.08 -5.57
N GLY A 123 9.39 9.38 -5.47
CA GLY A 123 9.98 9.04 -4.17
C GLY A 123 10.30 10.26 -3.31
N THR A 124 10.82 11.32 -3.92
CA THR A 124 11.11 12.58 -3.21
C THR A 124 9.81 13.29 -2.82
N GLN A 125 8.83 13.34 -3.70
CA GLN A 125 7.55 14.01 -3.44
C GLN A 125 6.68 13.28 -2.40
N LEU A 126 6.67 11.95 -2.43
CA LEU A 126 5.78 11.14 -1.62
C LEU A 126 6.39 10.66 -0.30
N ALA A 127 7.69 10.42 -0.26
CA ALA A 127 8.36 9.79 0.87
C ALA A 127 9.70 10.44 1.26
N ASN A 128 10.06 11.55 0.63
CA ASN A 128 11.34 12.24 0.84
C ASN A 128 12.58 11.33 0.64
N VAL A 129 12.50 10.38 -0.29
CA VAL A 129 13.58 9.45 -0.61
C VAL A 129 13.95 9.51 -2.09
N ARG A 130 15.21 9.29 -2.42
CA ARG A 130 15.68 9.20 -3.82
C ARG A 130 15.56 7.76 -4.31
N LEU A 131 14.76 7.55 -5.35
CA LEU A 131 14.51 6.23 -5.93
C LEU A 131 15.36 5.91 -7.16
N THR A 132 16.26 6.80 -7.61
CA THR A 132 17.01 6.65 -8.86
C THR A 132 17.75 5.32 -9.00
N ARG A 133 18.23 4.76 -7.91
CA ARG A 133 18.88 3.43 -7.90
C ARG A 133 17.88 2.27 -8.19
N TRP A 134 16.61 2.47 -7.90
CA TRP A 134 15.59 1.43 -7.94
C TRP A 134 14.72 1.50 -9.19
N LEU A 135 14.83 2.59 -9.94
CA LEU A 135 14.06 2.84 -11.15
C LEU A 135 14.89 2.51 -12.38
N ASP A 136 14.40 1.56 -13.14
CA ASP A 136 14.92 1.27 -14.47
C ASP A 136 14.01 1.96 -15.49
N PRO A 137 14.46 3.02 -16.17
CA PRO A 137 13.65 3.75 -17.13
C PRO A 137 13.23 2.90 -18.34
N HIS A 138 13.88 1.77 -18.56
CA HIS A 138 13.58 0.86 -19.66
C HIS A 138 12.66 -0.31 -19.26
N ARG A 139 12.37 -0.48 -17.98
CA ARG A 139 11.45 -1.52 -17.53
C ARG A 139 10.00 -1.06 -17.63
N GLN A 140 9.19 -1.84 -18.33
CA GLN A 140 7.74 -1.67 -18.30
C GLN A 140 7.22 -1.81 -16.87
N HIS A 141 6.32 -0.90 -16.50
CA HIS A 141 5.62 -0.96 -15.22
C HIS A 141 4.65 -2.13 -15.21
N LEU A 142 5.09 -3.25 -14.68
CA LEU A 142 4.22 -4.40 -14.46
C LEU A 142 3.29 -4.13 -13.27
N PRO A 143 1.98 -4.46 -13.38
CA PRO A 143 1.07 -4.34 -12.25
C PRO A 143 1.57 -5.10 -11.02
N GLY A 144 1.43 -4.50 -9.85
CA GLY A 144 1.90 -5.07 -8.59
C GLY A 144 3.40 -4.95 -8.33
N ARG A 145 4.16 -4.34 -9.24
CA ARG A 145 5.58 -4.06 -9.01
C ARG A 145 5.75 -2.72 -8.32
N GLY A 146 6.56 -2.67 -7.28
CA GLY A 146 6.76 -1.45 -6.52
C GLY A 146 7.91 -1.51 -5.54
N LEU A 147 7.92 -0.52 -4.66
CA LEU A 147 8.93 -0.34 -3.61
C LEU A 147 8.20 -0.15 -2.28
N VAL A 148 8.59 -0.90 -1.27
CA VAL A 148 8.17 -0.61 0.11
C VAL A 148 9.25 0.24 0.78
N ILE A 149 8.81 1.34 1.36
CA ILE A 149 9.63 2.28 2.13
C ILE A 149 9.23 2.15 3.58
N ALA A 150 10.14 1.66 4.41
CA ALA A 150 9.92 1.48 5.83
C ALA A 150 11.18 1.88 6.61
N SER A 151 11.05 2.82 7.53
CA SER A 151 12.17 3.26 8.39
C SER A 151 13.46 3.56 7.60
N SER A 152 13.35 4.27 6.48
CA SER A 152 14.45 4.60 5.56
C SER A 152 15.02 3.43 4.75
N GLN A 153 14.48 2.23 4.91
CA GLN A 153 14.81 1.09 4.05
C GLN A 153 13.87 1.05 2.84
N ILE A 154 14.45 0.75 1.68
CA ILE A 154 13.70 0.59 0.42
C ILE A 154 13.84 -0.86 -0.02
N THR A 155 12.73 -1.56 -0.10
CA THR A 155 12.67 -2.95 -0.54
C THR A 155 11.86 -3.05 -1.83
N PRO A 156 12.46 -3.46 -2.96
CA PRO A 156 11.70 -3.75 -4.16
C PRO A 156 10.80 -4.97 -3.92
N ILE A 157 9.56 -4.88 -4.41
CA ILE A 157 8.55 -5.93 -4.22
C ILE A 157 7.75 -6.16 -5.50
N GLN A 158 7.39 -7.41 -5.74
CA GLN A 158 6.33 -7.80 -6.67
C GLN A 158 5.20 -8.42 -5.87
N ILE A 159 4.03 -7.78 -5.86
CA ILE A 159 2.85 -8.26 -5.15
C ILE A 159 2.45 -9.64 -5.66
N CYS A 160 2.18 -10.56 -4.74
CA CYS A 160 1.63 -11.87 -5.06
C CYS A 160 0.10 -11.79 -5.19
N GLN A 161 -0.45 -12.52 -6.16
CA GLN A 161 -1.90 -12.75 -6.21
C GLN A 161 -2.28 -13.94 -5.31
N ASN A 162 -3.44 -13.84 -4.70
CA ASN A 162 -4.06 -15.02 -4.08
C ASN A 162 -4.65 -15.92 -5.16
N THR A 163 -4.52 -17.21 -4.95
CA THR A 163 -5.20 -18.23 -5.78
C THR A 163 -6.70 -18.35 -5.46
N SER A 164 -7.21 -17.62 -4.47
CA SER A 164 -8.63 -17.61 -4.10
C SER A 164 -9.16 -16.18 -4.12
N PRO A 165 -10.22 -15.87 -4.88
CA PRO A 165 -10.86 -14.56 -4.85
C PRO A 165 -11.76 -14.47 -3.62
N THR A 166 -11.33 -13.84 -2.54
CA THR A 166 -12.16 -13.65 -1.34
C THR A 166 -12.39 -12.19 -0.97
N PHE A 167 -12.13 -11.26 -1.85
CA PHE A 167 -12.53 -9.87 -1.62
C PHE A 167 -13.77 -9.54 -2.44
N ALA A 168 -14.96 -9.90 -1.93
CA ALA A 168 -16.16 -9.13 -2.25
C ALA A 168 -16.04 -7.82 -1.46
N ALA A 169 -15.96 -6.69 -2.16
CA ALA A 169 -15.95 -5.37 -1.54
C ALA A 169 -17.08 -5.31 -0.50
N ASN A 170 -16.73 -5.31 0.78
CA ASN A 170 -17.69 -5.06 1.83
C ASN A 170 -17.78 -3.53 1.95
N PRO A 171 -18.88 -2.90 1.52
CA PRO A 171 -19.11 -1.49 1.71
C PRO A 171 -19.49 -1.27 3.17
N GLN A 172 -18.49 -1.24 4.06
CA GLN A 172 -18.70 -0.71 5.39
C GLN A 172 -18.12 0.70 5.43
N VAL A 173 -18.87 1.63 4.91
CA VAL A 173 -19.00 3.01 5.38
C VAL A 173 -20.46 3.39 5.26
#